data_845f6bbce3b03b9d09e567449e603d95
#
_entry.id   845f6bbce3b03b9d09e567449e603d95
#
_cell.length_a   1.000
_cell.length_b   1.000
_cell.length_c   1.000
_cell.angle_alpha   90.00
_cell.angle_beta   90.00
_cell.angle_gamma   90.00
#
_symmetry.space_group_name_H-M   'P 1'
#
loop_
_entity.id
_entity.type
_entity.pdbx_description
1 polymer ?
#
loop_
_entity_poly.entity_id
_entity_poly.type
_entity_poly.pdbx_seq_one_letter_code
_entity_poly.pdbx_strand_id
1 'polypeptide(L)'
;MHKQSHVWSIMALLGFMLLGPVASYCGQPVTGDVWAEKNPLVIKIGTTVPLQSPYWIGVRAMAPLIEDMTKGRYKFEYYPSSQLGGERDLAEGVKLGTMKLTVVSTGPLSAFNPMIKLVDLPYLFTSTQQAYKILDGSVGRQILDEFDKSGLHALAWYENGFRQLTNSKRPVKSPADLKGLKIRVMESPVMVDSLNAMGAQAVAMAWPEVFTSLQQGIIDGQENPAIIHLMNRTTEVTPYVSITNHFYNPAVVLVNLAWWKSLTDFDRQVFQRAAETSRDYMRWFIDHYSEDALKVAETQYKNKIERNVDIAAFQKSVQPVYDKYLKQIRATQP
;
A
#
# COMPACT_ATOMS: atom_id res chain seq x y z
N MET A 1 2.35 -36.12 9.39
CA MET A 1 3.51 -35.46 8.79
C MET A 1 3.30 -35.25 7.27
N HIS A 2 2.31 -34.45 6.82
CA HIS A 2 2.11 -34.20 5.37
C HIS A 2 1.28 -32.92 5.12
N LYS A 3 1.47 -31.86 5.90
CA LYS A 3 0.71 -30.59 5.75
C LYS A 3 1.57 -29.33 5.48
N GLN A 4 2.89 -29.47 5.36
CA GLN A 4 3.77 -28.33 5.06
C GLN A 4 4.04 -28.09 3.57
N SER A 5 3.61 -29.02 2.68
CA SER A 5 4.00 -28.98 1.26
C SER A 5 3.29 -27.91 0.42
N HIS A 6 2.08 -27.49 0.79
CA HIS A 6 1.28 -26.60 -0.05
C HIS A 6 1.55 -25.09 0.18
N VAL A 7 1.96 -24.68 1.38
CA VAL A 7 2.38 -23.28 1.63
C VAL A 7 3.65 -22.97 0.85
N TRP A 8 4.58 -23.91 0.84
CA TRP A 8 5.80 -23.80 0.03
C TRP A 8 5.51 -23.85 -1.46
N SER A 9 4.45 -24.53 -1.90
CA SER A 9 4.06 -24.56 -3.32
C SER A 9 3.51 -23.24 -3.83
N ILE A 10 2.72 -22.50 -3.04
CA ILE A 10 2.25 -21.15 -3.43
C ILE A 10 3.42 -20.15 -3.31
N MET A 11 4.26 -20.23 -2.30
CA MET A 11 5.45 -19.40 -2.17
C MET A 11 6.53 -19.79 -3.20
N ALA A 12 6.68 -21.08 -3.54
CA ALA A 12 7.56 -21.55 -4.59
C ALA A 12 7.03 -21.23 -6.00
N LEU A 13 5.73 -21.22 -6.23
CA LEU A 13 5.14 -20.74 -7.50
C LEU A 13 5.35 -19.24 -7.68
N LEU A 14 5.28 -18.45 -6.62
CA LEU A 14 5.62 -17.02 -6.66
C LEU A 14 7.14 -16.78 -6.87
N GLY A 15 7.98 -17.66 -6.38
CA GLY A 15 9.44 -17.63 -6.64
C GLY A 15 9.82 -18.18 -8.01
N PHE A 16 9.10 -19.18 -8.53
CA PHE A 16 9.44 -19.85 -9.80
C PHE A 16 8.86 -19.15 -11.04
N MET A 17 7.75 -18.41 -10.94
CA MET A 17 7.27 -17.61 -12.09
C MET A 17 8.16 -16.40 -12.41
N LEU A 18 9.02 -15.97 -11.48
CA LEU A 18 10.05 -14.95 -11.74
C LEU A 18 11.36 -15.53 -12.30
N LEU A 19 11.48 -16.86 -12.34
CA LEU A 19 12.68 -17.58 -12.83
C LEU A 19 12.34 -18.56 -13.98
N GLY A 20 11.22 -18.34 -14.67
CA GLY A 20 10.99 -19.04 -15.94
C GLY A 20 12.11 -18.75 -16.94
N PRO A 21 12.48 -19.67 -17.83
CA PRO A 21 13.72 -19.62 -18.58
C PRO A 21 13.74 -18.47 -19.61
N VAL A 22 14.10 -17.28 -19.16
CA VAL A 22 14.67 -16.24 -20.04
C VAL A 22 16.10 -16.64 -20.48
N ALA A 23 16.58 -17.77 -19.96
CA ALA A 23 17.95 -18.25 -20.16
C ALA A 23 18.21 -18.87 -21.55
N SER A 24 17.24 -18.94 -22.47
CA SER A 24 17.45 -19.57 -23.78
C SER A 24 17.68 -18.59 -24.93
N TYR A 25 17.80 -17.30 -24.68
CA TYR A 25 18.14 -16.30 -25.70
C TYR A 25 19.45 -15.55 -25.40
N CYS A 26 20.30 -16.08 -24.56
CA CYS A 26 21.66 -15.56 -24.39
C CYS A 26 22.57 -16.12 -25.49
N GLY A 27 22.66 -15.37 -26.58
CA GLY A 27 23.95 -15.30 -27.29
C GLY A 27 25.07 -15.04 -26.29
N GLN A 28 26.24 -15.53 -26.54
CA GLN A 28 27.47 -15.55 -25.71
C GLN A 28 27.51 -14.47 -24.61
N PRO A 29 27.94 -14.79 -23.38
CA PRO A 29 28.11 -13.77 -22.36
C PRO A 29 28.96 -12.65 -22.92
N VAL A 30 28.41 -11.46 -23.04
CA VAL A 30 29.22 -10.25 -23.26
C VAL A 30 30.04 -10.10 -21.99
N THR A 31 31.24 -10.65 -22.04
CA THR A 31 32.23 -10.53 -20.97
C THR A 31 32.67 -9.08 -20.90
N GLY A 32 32.22 -8.40 -19.88
CA GLY A 32 32.61 -7.04 -19.54
C GLY A 32 31.38 -6.16 -19.40
N ASP A 33 31.17 -5.64 -18.20
CA ASP A 33 30.23 -4.53 -17.89
C ASP A 33 30.73 -3.25 -18.62
N VAL A 34 30.67 -3.26 -19.95
CA VAL A 34 31.11 -2.13 -20.78
C VAL A 34 30.29 -0.87 -20.56
N TRP A 35 29.16 -0.99 -19.82
CA TRP A 35 28.22 0.09 -19.62
C TRP A 35 27.86 0.37 -18.13
N ALA A 36 28.48 -0.33 -17.18
CA ALA A 36 28.24 -0.06 -15.77
C ALA A 36 28.89 1.28 -15.40
N GLU A 37 28.06 2.22 -14.91
CA GLU A 37 28.55 3.47 -14.32
C GLU A 37 29.53 3.13 -13.19
N LYS A 38 30.73 3.74 -13.19
CA LYS A 38 31.78 3.43 -12.18
C LYS A 38 31.36 3.80 -10.75
N ASN A 39 30.47 4.79 -10.62
CA ASN A 39 29.94 5.27 -9.32
C ASN A 39 28.42 5.49 -9.43
N PRO A 40 27.60 4.43 -9.40
CA PRO A 40 26.16 4.58 -9.47
C PRO A 40 25.61 5.31 -8.23
N LEU A 41 24.57 6.12 -8.42
CA LEU A 41 23.80 6.64 -7.31
C LEU A 41 22.95 5.51 -6.71
N VAL A 42 23.22 5.16 -5.45
CA VAL A 42 22.43 4.17 -4.72
C VAL A 42 21.16 4.81 -4.16
N ILE A 43 20.01 4.30 -4.58
CA ILE A 43 18.69 4.73 -4.12
C ILE A 43 18.19 3.73 -3.07
N LYS A 44 18.07 4.17 -1.84
CA LYS A 44 17.44 3.40 -0.76
C LYS A 44 15.93 3.48 -0.89
N ILE A 45 15.27 2.32 -0.89
CA ILE A 45 13.80 2.23 -0.85
C ILE A 45 13.39 1.49 0.41
N GLY A 46 12.61 2.16 1.26
CA GLY A 46 11.97 1.57 2.43
C GLY A 46 10.48 1.34 2.21
N THR A 47 9.95 0.27 2.76
CA THR A 47 8.51 0.06 2.95
C THR A 47 8.25 -0.59 4.31
N THR A 48 7.02 -0.48 4.80
CA THR A 48 6.64 -1.09 6.08
C THR A 48 6.28 -2.57 5.99
N VAL A 49 6.18 -3.11 4.79
CA VAL A 49 5.70 -4.47 4.52
C VAL A 49 6.84 -5.41 4.09
N PRO A 50 6.70 -6.75 4.26
CA PRO A 50 7.73 -7.71 3.88
C PRO A 50 7.90 -7.81 2.37
N LEU A 51 9.05 -8.32 1.91
CA LEU A 51 9.45 -8.37 0.49
C LEU A 51 8.47 -9.08 -0.46
N GLN A 52 7.58 -9.93 0.08
CA GLN A 52 6.57 -10.65 -0.69
C GLN A 52 5.31 -9.81 -0.96
N SER A 53 5.18 -8.65 -0.34
CA SER A 53 3.99 -7.80 -0.44
C SER A 53 3.86 -7.13 -1.79
N PRO A 54 2.63 -6.68 -2.14
CA PRO A 54 2.39 -5.98 -3.40
C PRO A 54 3.29 -4.78 -3.65
N TYR A 55 3.62 -3.98 -2.62
CA TYR A 55 4.53 -2.84 -2.80
C TYR A 55 5.88 -3.27 -3.37
N TRP A 56 6.43 -4.37 -2.85
CA TRP A 56 7.70 -4.90 -3.37
C TRP A 56 7.56 -5.55 -4.73
N ILE A 57 6.39 -6.09 -5.08
CA ILE A 57 6.12 -6.55 -6.46
C ILE A 57 6.26 -5.36 -7.43
N GLY A 58 5.64 -4.21 -7.10
CA GLY A 58 5.79 -2.99 -7.89
C GLY A 58 7.23 -2.47 -7.93
N VAL A 59 7.88 -2.32 -6.77
CA VAL A 59 9.25 -1.80 -6.67
C VAL A 59 10.24 -2.70 -7.42
N ARG A 60 10.12 -4.02 -7.30
CA ARG A 60 11.00 -4.99 -7.98
C ARG A 60 10.75 -5.08 -9.49
N ALA A 61 9.59 -4.65 -9.96
CA ALA A 61 9.35 -4.45 -11.39
C ALA A 61 9.90 -3.10 -11.87
N MET A 62 9.84 -2.05 -11.05
CA MET A 62 10.29 -0.70 -11.37
C MET A 62 11.82 -0.56 -11.43
N ALA A 63 12.51 -1.05 -10.40
CA ALA A 63 13.94 -0.81 -10.22
C ALA A 63 14.81 -1.33 -11.37
N PRO A 64 14.66 -2.58 -11.86
CA PRO A 64 15.43 -3.07 -13.00
C PRO A 64 15.19 -2.26 -14.28
N LEU A 65 13.96 -1.79 -14.53
CA LEU A 65 13.66 -0.94 -15.68
C LEU A 65 14.47 0.37 -15.63
N ILE A 66 14.58 0.98 -14.46
CA ILE A 66 15.36 2.20 -14.27
C ILE A 66 16.85 1.89 -14.42
N GLU A 67 17.35 0.81 -13.79
CA GLU A 67 18.74 0.42 -13.88
C GLU A 67 19.18 0.19 -15.33
N ASP A 68 18.42 -0.58 -16.10
CA ASP A 68 18.71 -0.91 -17.49
C ASP A 68 18.64 0.32 -18.39
N MET A 69 17.55 1.08 -18.33
CA MET A 69 17.35 2.25 -19.20
C MET A 69 18.35 3.37 -18.91
N THR A 70 18.86 3.46 -17.69
CA THR A 70 19.88 4.44 -17.30
C THR A 70 21.32 3.90 -17.37
N LYS A 71 21.50 2.69 -17.90
CA LYS A 71 22.81 2.03 -18.04
C LYS A 71 23.55 1.94 -16.69
N GLY A 72 22.81 1.61 -15.62
CA GLY A 72 23.37 1.42 -14.28
C GLY A 72 23.75 2.69 -13.54
N ARG A 73 23.35 3.89 -13.99
CA ARG A 73 23.57 5.15 -13.24
C ARG A 73 22.88 5.16 -11.88
N TYR A 74 21.79 4.43 -11.73
CA TYR A 74 21.09 4.23 -10.49
C TYR A 74 21.14 2.76 -10.10
N LYS A 75 21.26 2.50 -8.80
CA LYS A 75 21.18 1.17 -8.18
C LYS A 75 20.22 1.26 -6.99
N PHE A 76 19.55 0.15 -6.64
CA PHE A 76 18.54 0.15 -5.60
C PHE A 76 18.92 -0.76 -4.44
N GLU A 77 18.76 -0.23 -3.23
CA GLU A 77 18.86 -0.98 -1.97
C GLU A 77 17.48 -1.07 -1.31
N TYR A 78 17.09 -2.28 -0.90
CA TYR A 78 15.76 -2.59 -0.39
C TYR A 78 15.73 -2.74 1.11
N TYR A 79 14.87 -1.97 1.77
CA TYR A 79 14.67 -1.96 3.22
C TYR A 79 13.22 -2.30 3.57
N PRO A 80 12.86 -3.62 3.63
CA PRO A 80 11.50 -4.07 3.94
C PRO A 80 11.17 -4.00 5.43
N SER A 81 9.91 -4.33 5.77
CA SER A 81 9.45 -4.59 7.13
C SER A 81 9.80 -3.49 8.13
N SER A 82 9.62 -2.24 7.74
CA SER A 82 9.85 -1.06 8.57
C SER A 82 11.30 -0.87 9.05
N GLN A 83 12.30 -1.42 8.37
CA GLN A 83 13.72 -1.22 8.73
C GLN A 83 14.13 0.26 8.78
N LEU A 84 13.44 1.13 8.05
CA LEU A 84 13.67 2.58 8.02
C LEU A 84 12.52 3.38 8.68
N GLY A 85 11.72 2.74 9.53
CA GLY A 85 10.61 3.37 10.25
C GLY A 85 9.23 3.10 9.66
N GLY A 86 8.21 3.80 10.17
CA GLY A 86 6.83 3.77 9.70
C GLY A 86 6.65 4.54 8.39
N GLU A 87 5.45 4.48 7.81
CA GLU A 87 5.17 5.15 6.52
C GLU A 87 5.35 6.67 6.59
N ARG A 88 5.02 7.28 7.73
CA ARG A 88 5.26 8.70 7.95
C ARG A 88 6.75 9.03 7.98
N ASP A 89 7.55 8.22 8.69
CA ASP A 89 9.00 8.40 8.76
C ASP A 89 9.64 8.26 7.37
N LEU A 90 9.16 7.31 6.56
CA LEU A 90 9.62 7.11 5.19
C LEU A 90 9.31 8.34 4.31
N ALA A 91 8.10 8.90 4.40
CA ALA A 91 7.74 10.11 3.65
C ALA A 91 8.57 11.33 4.10
N GLU A 92 8.78 11.48 5.41
CA GLU A 92 9.64 12.54 5.94
C GLU A 92 11.11 12.36 5.51
N GLY A 93 11.63 11.14 5.53
CA GLY A 93 12.98 10.83 5.05
C GLY A 93 13.17 11.17 3.57
N VAL A 94 12.17 10.92 2.73
CA VAL A 94 12.19 11.34 1.32
C VAL A 94 12.12 12.87 1.21
N LYS A 95 11.24 13.53 1.95
CA LYS A 95 11.14 14.99 1.95
C LYS A 95 12.47 15.65 2.33
N LEU A 96 13.13 15.14 3.37
CA LEU A 96 14.44 15.65 3.85
C LEU A 96 15.61 15.25 2.94
N GLY A 97 15.41 14.33 2.00
CA GLY A 97 16.44 13.86 1.04
C GLY A 97 17.40 12.82 1.60
N THR A 98 17.17 12.28 2.79
CA THR A 98 17.92 11.14 3.36
C THR A 98 17.63 9.84 2.60
N MET A 99 16.45 9.75 2.00
CA MET A 99 16.07 8.78 0.98
C MET A 99 15.65 9.52 -0.29
N LYS A 100 15.77 8.86 -1.45
CA LYS A 100 15.36 9.46 -2.73
C LYS A 100 13.98 9.01 -3.16
N LEU A 101 13.54 7.81 -2.72
CA LEU A 101 12.29 7.20 -3.14
C LEU A 101 11.70 6.33 -2.04
N THR A 102 10.36 6.28 -1.96
CA THR A 102 9.58 5.35 -1.12
C THR A 102 8.23 5.04 -1.75
N VAL A 103 7.57 4.00 -1.24
CA VAL A 103 6.16 3.68 -1.52
C VAL A 103 5.43 3.63 -0.19
N VAL A 104 4.41 4.48 -0.05
CA VAL A 104 3.61 4.60 1.18
C VAL A 104 2.12 4.70 0.86
N SER A 105 1.27 4.21 1.75
CA SER A 105 -0.19 4.36 1.63
C SER A 105 -0.63 5.81 1.89
N THR A 106 -1.82 6.15 1.43
CA THR A 106 -2.36 7.52 1.52
C THR A 106 -2.62 8.01 2.94
N GLY A 107 -3.00 7.13 3.86
CA GLY A 107 -3.40 7.52 5.21
C GLY A 107 -2.41 8.48 5.90
N PRO A 108 -1.13 8.11 6.09
CA PRO A 108 -0.13 8.97 6.73
C PRO A 108 0.25 10.22 5.93
N LEU A 109 -0.13 10.29 4.64
CA LEU A 109 0.26 11.37 3.74
C LEU A 109 -0.59 12.64 3.87
N SER A 110 -1.67 12.61 4.63
CA SER A 110 -2.56 13.77 4.80
C SER A 110 -1.89 15.00 5.44
N ALA A 111 -0.77 14.81 6.13
CA ALA A 111 0.06 15.90 6.67
C ALA A 111 0.94 16.58 5.60
N PHE A 112 1.25 15.87 4.51
CA PHE A 112 2.08 16.37 3.40
C PHE A 112 1.23 16.91 2.26
N ASN A 113 0.05 16.34 2.07
CA ASN A 113 -0.89 16.74 1.03
C ASN A 113 -2.33 16.64 1.56
N PRO A 114 -2.98 17.77 1.88
CA PRO A 114 -4.35 17.77 2.40
C PRO A 114 -5.39 17.16 1.45
N MET A 115 -5.14 17.18 0.12
CA MET A 115 -6.06 16.63 -0.89
C MET A 115 -6.15 15.11 -0.84
N ILE A 116 -5.15 14.43 -0.26
CA ILE A 116 -5.18 12.98 -0.04
C ILE A 116 -6.39 12.53 0.80
N LYS A 117 -6.89 13.40 1.67
CA LYS A 117 -8.09 13.11 2.47
C LYS A 117 -9.32 12.78 1.61
N LEU A 118 -9.37 13.27 0.37
CA LEU A 118 -10.48 12.95 -0.55
C LEU A 118 -10.49 11.47 -0.92
N VAL A 119 -9.33 10.90 -1.24
CA VAL A 119 -9.24 9.51 -1.68
C VAL A 119 -9.36 8.51 -0.54
N ASP A 120 -9.19 8.97 0.70
CA ASP A 120 -9.37 8.18 1.93
C ASP A 120 -10.82 8.23 2.48
N LEU A 121 -11.76 8.91 1.79
CA LEU A 121 -13.17 8.91 2.23
C LEU A 121 -13.75 7.49 2.15
N PRO A 122 -14.49 7.05 3.19
CA PRO A 122 -15.02 5.70 3.25
C PRO A 122 -16.09 5.48 2.16
N TYR A 123 -16.04 4.32 1.48
CA TYR A 123 -16.97 3.96 0.40
C TYR A 123 -16.96 4.92 -0.81
N LEU A 124 -15.93 5.74 -0.98
CA LEU A 124 -15.80 6.64 -2.15
C LEU A 124 -15.72 5.86 -3.46
N PHE A 125 -14.94 4.78 -3.47
CA PHE A 125 -14.80 3.91 -4.63
C PHE A 125 -15.61 2.63 -4.42
N THR A 126 -16.29 2.19 -5.46
CA THR A 126 -17.14 0.98 -5.46
C THR A 126 -16.48 -0.19 -6.18
N SER A 127 -15.41 0.07 -6.92
CA SER A 127 -14.60 -0.96 -7.60
C SER A 127 -13.18 -0.47 -7.86
N THR A 128 -12.24 -1.40 -8.07
CA THR A 128 -10.87 -1.10 -8.47
C THR A 128 -10.83 -0.36 -9.81
N GLN A 129 -11.67 -0.78 -10.78
CA GLN A 129 -11.77 -0.14 -12.10
C GLN A 129 -12.20 1.33 -12.00
N GLN A 130 -13.17 1.64 -11.13
CA GLN A 130 -13.56 3.03 -10.88
C GLN A 130 -12.41 3.82 -10.26
N ALA A 131 -11.73 3.25 -9.28
CA ALA A 131 -10.58 3.89 -8.63
C ALA A 131 -9.46 4.17 -9.64
N TYR A 132 -9.08 3.20 -10.46
CA TYR A 132 -8.04 3.36 -11.49
C TYR A 132 -8.41 4.48 -12.48
N LYS A 133 -9.65 4.46 -12.98
CA LYS A 133 -10.11 5.49 -13.95
C LYS A 133 -10.01 6.91 -13.37
N ILE A 134 -10.29 7.11 -12.09
CA ILE A 134 -10.25 8.42 -11.45
C ILE A 134 -8.82 8.81 -11.09
N LEU A 135 -8.08 7.88 -10.46
CA LEU A 135 -6.73 8.15 -9.94
C LEU A 135 -5.69 8.30 -11.05
N ASP A 136 -5.81 7.55 -12.15
CA ASP A 136 -4.91 7.68 -13.30
C ASP A 136 -5.32 8.81 -14.26
N GLY A 137 -6.50 9.41 -14.03
CA GLY A 137 -6.99 10.55 -14.78
C GLY A 137 -6.48 11.91 -14.27
N SER A 138 -7.00 12.98 -14.85
CA SER A 138 -6.61 14.34 -14.50
C SER A 138 -6.84 14.71 -13.03
N VAL A 139 -7.91 14.21 -12.42
CA VAL A 139 -8.20 14.46 -10.99
C VAL A 139 -7.12 13.83 -10.10
N GLY A 140 -6.78 12.57 -10.35
CA GLY A 140 -5.71 11.89 -9.59
C GLY A 140 -4.35 12.55 -9.82
N ARG A 141 -4.04 13.01 -11.05
CA ARG A 141 -2.79 13.74 -11.31
C ARG A 141 -2.75 15.05 -10.53
N GLN A 142 -3.83 15.84 -10.53
CA GLN A 142 -3.89 17.07 -9.73
C GLN A 142 -3.64 16.82 -8.23
N ILE A 143 -4.18 15.73 -7.69
CA ILE A 143 -3.91 15.36 -6.29
C ILE A 143 -2.44 15.01 -6.09
N LEU A 144 -1.80 14.27 -7.02
CA LEU A 144 -0.37 13.96 -6.93
C LEU A 144 0.50 15.21 -7.02
N ASP A 145 0.16 16.17 -7.89
CA ASP A 145 0.93 17.40 -8.07
C ASP A 145 0.97 18.29 -6.81
N GLU A 146 -0.04 18.20 -5.95
CA GLU A 146 -0.06 18.91 -4.65
C GLU A 146 1.10 18.52 -3.73
N PHE A 147 1.70 17.35 -3.89
CA PHE A 147 2.87 16.94 -3.10
C PHE A 147 4.08 17.86 -3.32
N ASP A 148 4.19 18.49 -4.48
CA ASP A 148 5.30 19.41 -4.79
C ASP A 148 5.36 20.58 -3.79
N LYS A 149 4.22 20.99 -3.22
CA LYS A 149 4.14 22.06 -2.22
C LYS A 149 4.80 21.66 -0.89
N SER A 150 4.98 20.37 -0.65
CA SER A 150 5.57 19.85 0.59
C SER A 150 7.02 19.36 0.44
N GLY A 151 7.62 19.52 -0.74
CA GLY A 151 8.99 19.06 -1.02
C GLY A 151 9.08 17.60 -1.45
N LEU A 152 7.95 17.00 -1.76
CA LEU A 152 7.82 15.66 -2.32
C LEU A 152 7.35 15.77 -3.78
N HIS A 153 7.68 14.78 -4.62
CA HIS A 153 7.08 14.63 -5.94
C HIS A 153 6.51 13.23 -6.07
N ALA A 154 5.30 13.12 -6.60
CA ALA A 154 4.60 11.86 -6.71
C ALA A 154 4.58 11.35 -8.16
N LEU A 155 5.16 10.16 -8.39
CA LEU A 155 5.28 9.57 -9.72
C LEU A 155 3.99 8.89 -10.17
N ALA A 156 3.44 8.02 -9.33
CA ALA A 156 2.29 7.19 -9.70
C ALA A 156 1.47 6.79 -8.46
N TRP A 157 0.19 6.51 -8.71
CA TRP A 157 -0.66 5.81 -7.77
C TRP A 157 -0.37 4.32 -7.80
N TYR A 158 0.18 3.78 -6.72
CA TYR A 158 0.21 2.36 -6.47
C TYR A 158 -1.06 1.94 -5.74
N GLU A 159 -1.16 0.67 -5.36
CA GLU A 159 -2.33 0.14 -4.70
C GLU A 159 -1.98 -0.61 -3.43
N ASN A 160 -2.75 -0.39 -2.38
CA ASN A 160 -2.86 -1.27 -1.23
C ASN A 160 -4.08 -2.18 -1.39
N GLY A 161 -5.21 -1.62 -1.84
CA GLY A 161 -6.43 -2.34 -2.18
C GLY A 161 -7.62 -2.01 -1.29
N PHE A 162 -8.73 -2.75 -1.47
CA PHE A 162 -9.91 -2.65 -0.60
C PHE A 162 -9.63 -3.25 0.77
N ARG A 163 -9.95 -2.49 1.81
CA ARG A 163 -9.63 -2.80 3.20
C ARG A 163 -10.78 -3.52 3.89
N GLN A 164 -10.43 -4.56 4.64
CA GLN A 164 -11.33 -5.42 5.40
C GLN A 164 -11.08 -5.25 6.88
N LEU A 165 -12.13 -5.36 7.70
CA LEU A 165 -12.00 -5.36 9.15
C LEU A 165 -11.54 -6.73 9.65
N THR A 166 -10.54 -6.75 10.55
CA THR A 166 -10.17 -7.96 11.28
C THR A 166 -10.11 -7.69 12.78
N ASN A 167 -10.51 -8.67 13.59
CA ASN A 167 -10.44 -8.54 15.04
C ASN A 167 -10.36 -9.89 15.74
N SER A 168 -10.01 -9.87 17.04
CA SER A 168 -9.87 -11.04 17.88
C SER A 168 -11.14 -11.46 18.63
N LYS A 169 -12.24 -10.70 18.54
CA LYS A 169 -13.41 -10.85 19.42
C LYS A 169 -14.61 -11.52 18.76
N ARG A 170 -15.06 -11.03 17.59
CA ARG A 170 -16.31 -11.45 16.96
C ARG A 170 -16.41 -11.10 15.49
N PRO A 171 -17.27 -11.77 14.71
CA PRO A 171 -17.62 -11.31 13.37
C PRO A 171 -18.27 -9.92 13.44
N VAL A 172 -18.04 -9.08 12.45
CA VAL A 172 -18.63 -7.75 12.30
C VAL A 172 -19.54 -7.77 11.07
N LYS A 173 -20.85 -7.74 11.28
CA LYS A 173 -21.88 -7.74 10.22
C LYS A 173 -22.48 -6.35 10.00
N SER A 174 -22.47 -5.51 11.04
CA SER A 174 -23.08 -4.19 11.04
C SER A 174 -22.28 -3.24 11.94
N PRO A 175 -22.54 -1.91 11.88
CA PRO A 175 -21.94 -0.94 12.80
C PRO A 175 -22.13 -1.28 14.27
N ALA A 176 -23.25 -1.89 14.65
CA ALA A 176 -23.54 -2.28 16.03
C ALA A 176 -22.50 -3.26 16.59
N ASP A 177 -21.94 -4.13 15.75
CA ASP A 177 -20.95 -5.12 16.14
C ASP A 177 -19.57 -4.50 16.42
N LEU A 178 -19.32 -3.27 15.98
CA LEU A 178 -18.07 -2.54 16.26
C LEU A 178 -18.06 -1.89 17.65
N LYS A 179 -19.22 -1.79 18.31
CA LYS A 179 -19.31 -1.13 19.62
C LYS A 179 -18.37 -1.77 20.65
N GLY A 180 -17.50 -0.94 21.22
CA GLY A 180 -16.54 -1.34 22.25
C GLY A 180 -15.27 -2.00 21.70
N LEU A 181 -15.14 -2.22 20.38
CA LEU A 181 -13.90 -2.72 19.79
C LEU A 181 -12.90 -1.58 19.57
N LYS A 182 -11.70 -1.77 20.03
CA LYS A 182 -10.55 -0.90 19.74
C LYS A 182 -9.95 -1.34 18.40
N ILE A 183 -10.21 -0.57 17.36
CA ILE A 183 -9.74 -0.87 16.01
C ILE A 183 -8.62 0.09 15.63
N ARG A 184 -7.45 -0.47 15.35
CA ARG A 184 -6.34 0.33 14.83
C ARG A 184 -6.65 0.78 13.41
N VAL A 185 -6.33 2.04 13.14
CA VAL A 185 -6.29 2.64 11.81
C VAL A 185 -4.92 3.25 11.55
N MET A 186 -4.63 3.59 10.29
CA MET A 186 -3.45 4.39 9.95
C MET A 186 -3.53 5.79 10.59
N GLU A 187 -2.40 6.49 10.63
CA GLU A 187 -2.30 7.87 11.14
C GLU A 187 -3.01 8.87 10.20
N SER A 188 -4.30 8.66 10.01
CA SER A 188 -5.19 9.43 9.14
C SER A 188 -6.41 9.94 9.92
N PRO A 189 -6.62 11.25 10.03
CA PRO A 189 -7.81 11.80 10.67
C PRO A 189 -9.12 11.31 10.03
N VAL A 190 -9.13 11.13 8.70
CA VAL A 190 -10.30 10.60 7.98
C VAL A 190 -10.62 9.18 8.44
N MET A 191 -9.62 8.32 8.55
CA MET A 191 -9.82 6.93 8.97
C MET A 191 -10.26 6.84 10.43
N VAL A 192 -9.67 7.67 11.32
CA VAL A 192 -10.10 7.76 12.72
C VAL A 192 -11.58 8.16 12.81
N ASP A 193 -11.96 9.24 12.16
CA ASP A 193 -13.35 9.71 12.17
C ASP A 193 -14.31 8.68 11.57
N SER A 194 -13.89 8.00 10.50
CA SER A 194 -14.71 6.98 9.81
C SER A 194 -14.97 5.78 10.72
N LEU A 195 -13.95 5.20 11.35
CA LEU A 195 -14.13 4.04 12.22
C LEU A 195 -14.90 4.41 13.49
N ASN A 196 -14.73 5.63 14.03
CA ASN A 196 -15.54 6.14 15.13
C ASN A 196 -17.01 6.32 14.70
N ALA A 197 -17.27 6.87 13.52
CA ALA A 197 -18.62 7.00 12.97
C ALA A 197 -19.29 5.63 12.73
N MET A 198 -18.52 4.61 12.37
CA MET A 198 -18.97 3.22 12.26
C MET A 198 -19.23 2.55 13.62
N GLY A 199 -18.87 3.19 14.75
CA GLY A 199 -19.14 2.68 16.10
C GLY A 199 -17.97 2.03 16.82
N ALA A 200 -16.78 1.95 16.21
CA ALA A 200 -15.56 1.47 16.85
C ALA A 200 -14.94 2.53 17.77
N GLN A 201 -13.94 2.12 18.56
CA GLN A 201 -12.97 3.01 19.17
C GLN A 201 -11.71 3.01 18.28
N ALA A 202 -11.60 3.99 17.39
CA ALA A 202 -10.48 4.07 16.45
C ALA A 202 -9.19 4.50 17.18
N VAL A 203 -8.11 3.76 16.94
CA VAL A 203 -6.78 4.03 17.51
C VAL A 203 -5.80 4.25 16.36
N ALA A 204 -5.34 5.50 16.17
CA ALA A 204 -4.27 5.79 15.20
C ALA A 204 -2.95 5.24 15.71
N MET A 205 -2.26 4.43 14.89
CA MET A 205 -1.01 3.78 15.28
C MET A 205 -0.17 3.48 14.06
N ALA A 206 1.14 3.69 14.14
CA ALA A 206 2.08 3.33 13.09
C ALA A 206 2.14 1.81 12.88
N TRP A 207 2.41 1.38 11.63
CA TRP A 207 2.36 -0.04 11.27
C TRP A 207 3.30 -0.95 12.07
N PRO A 208 4.56 -0.56 12.40
CA PRO A 208 5.47 -1.40 13.17
C PRO A 208 4.94 -1.87 14.53
N GLU A 209 4.00 -1.13 15.12
CA GLU A 209 3.46 -1.39 16.45
C GLU A 209 2.26 -2.35 16.43
N VAL A 210 1.64 -2.57 15.26
CA VAL A 210 0.31 -3.19 15.14
C VAL A 210 0.31 -4.63 15.58
N PHE A 211 1.22 -5.46 15.08
CA PHE A 211 1.23 -6.90 15.39
C PHE A 211 1.38 -7.15 16.89
N THR A 212 2.33 -6.48 17.53
CA THR A 212 2.56 -6.60 18.98
C THR A 212 1.37 -6.11 19.79
N SER A 213 0.75 -5.00 19.39
CA SER A 213 -0.43 -4.46 20.05
C SER A 213 -1.65 -5.37 19.93
N LEU A 214 -1.83 -6.05 18.80
CA LEU A 214 -2.85 -7.10 18.62
C LEU A 214 -2.56 -8.30 19.50
N GLN A 215 -1.32 -8.77 19.52
CA GLN A 215 -0.91 -9.92 20.31
C GLN A 215 -1.08 -9.69 21.82
N GLN A 216 -0.80 -8.47 22.28
CA GLN A 216 -0.95 -8.06 23.68
C GLN A 216 -2.38 -7.65 24.05
N GLY A 217 -3.31 -7.56 23.09
CA GLY A 217 -4.69 -7.14 23.32
C GLY A 217 -4.85 -5.64 23.66
N ILE A 218 -3.85 -4.80 23.35
CA ILE A 218 -3.91 -3.34 23.48
C ILE A 218 -4.98 -2.81 22.52
N ILE A 219 -5.05 -3.38 21.32
CA ILE A 219 -6.11 -3.20 20.32
C ILE A 219 -6.79 -4.55 20.04
N ASP A 220 -8.08 -4.51 19.74
CA ASP A 220 -8.87 -5.71 19.45
C ASP A 220 -8.79 -6.12 17.99
N GLY A 221 -8.48 -5.18 17.10
CA GLY A 221 -8.45 -5.43 15.67
C GLY A 221 -7.80 -4.31 14.89
N GLN A 222 -7.79 -4.49 13.58
CA GLN A 222 -7.27 -3.53 12.62
C GLN A 222 -8.00 -3.70 11.28
N GLU A 223 -7.68 -2.89 10.29
CA GLU A 223 -8.23 -2.96 8.96
C GLU A 223 -7.11 -2.87 7.92
N ASN A 224 -7.15 -3.71 6.90
CA ASN A 224 -6.19 -3.77 5.79
C ASN A 224 -6.76 -4.64 4.65
N PRO A 225 -6.20 -4.58 3.45
CA PRO A 225 -6.50 -5.57 2.42
C PRO A 225 -6.16 -7.00 2.84
N ALA A 226 -6.92 -7.98 2.35
CA ALA A 226 -6.77 -9.37 2.72
C ALA A 226 -5.34 -9.91 2.52
N ILE A 227 -4.71 -9.52 1.41
CA ILE A 227 -3.34 -9.94 1.09
C ILE A 227 -2.31 -9.37 2.11
N ILE A 228 -2.54 -8.16 2.62
CA ILE A 228 -1.69 -7.55 3.65
C ILE A 228 -1.88 -8.24 4.99
N HIS A 229 -3.13 -8.60 5.37
CA HIS A 229 -3.40 -9.40 6.56
C HIS A 229 -2.61 -10.71 6.55
N LEU A 230 -2.67 -11.43 5.42
CA LEU A 230 -1.99 -12.71 5.27
C LEU A 230 -0.46 -12.56 5.34
N MET A 231 0.12 -11.67 4.53
CA MET A 231 1.57 -11.53 4.39
C MET A 231 2.25 -10.96 5.65
N ASN A 232 1.52 -10.19 6.46
CA ASN A 232 2.01 -9.67 7.73
C ASN A 232 1.59 -10.52 8.94
N ARG A 233 1.02 -11.71 8.68
CA ARG A 233 0.66 -12.70 9.71
C ARG A 233 -0.37 -12.22 10.73
N THR A 234 -1.06 -11.11 10.48
CA THR A 234 -2.11 -10.63 11.40
C THR A 234 -3.29 -11.59 11.48
N THR A 235 -3.46 -12.45 10.47
CA THR A 235 -4.38 -13.60 10.47
C THR A 235 -4.18 -14.55 11.66
N GLU A 236 -3.00 -14.61 12.26
CA GLU A 236 -2.69 -15.46 13.40
C GLU A 236 -3.26 -14.92 14.72
N VAL A 237 -3.45 -13.61 14.82
CA VAL A 237 -3.89 -12.91 16.05
C VAL A 237 -5.28 -12.28 15.92
N THR A 238 -5.85 -12.26 14.71
CA THR A 238 -7.20 -11.73 14.42
C THR A 238 -8.03 -12.76 13.66
N PRO A 239 -8.67 -13.73 14.34
CA PRO A 239 -9.38 -14.85 13.71
C PRO A 239 -10.67 -14.46 12.97
N TYR A 240 -11.23 -13.28 13.18
CA TYR A 240 -12.44 -12.82 12.51
C TYR A 240 -12.10 -11.79 11.45
N VAL A 241 -12.48 -12.07 10.21
CA VAL A 241 -12.33 -11.18 9.04
C VAL A 241 -13.71 -10.85 8.51
N SER A 242 -14.06 -9.57 8.39
CA SER A 242 -15.34 -9.13 7.83
C SER A 242 -15.10 -8.32 6.56
N ILE A 243 -15.76 -8.74 5.47
CA ILE A 243 -15.57 -8.16 4.14
C ILE A 243 -16.39 -6.87 4.04
N THR A 244 -15.83 -5.80 4.56
CA THR A 244 -16.49 -4.49 4.66
C THR A 244 -16.21 -3.57 3.49
N ASN A 245 -15.08 -3.73 2.78
CA ASN A 245 -14.66 -2.88 1.65
C ASN A 245 -14.83 -1.37 1.92
N HIS A 246 -14.63 -0.97 3.17
CA HIS A 246 -14.98 0.38 3.64
C HIS A 246 -14.04 1.46 3.15
N PHE A 247 -12.80 1.12 2.79
CA PHE A 247 -11.87 1.98 2.07
C PHE A 247 -11.30 1.26 0.87
N TYR A 248 -11.23 1.93 -0.27
CA TYR A 248 -10.20 1.66 -1.27
C TYR A 248 -8.98 2.50 -0.89
N ASN A 249 -7.85 1.88 -0.70
CA ASN A 249 -6.66 2.56 -0.21
C ASN A 249 -5.54 2.52 -1.28
N PRO A 250 -5.30 3.63 -1.96
CA PRO A 250 -4.14 3.76 -2.83
C PRO A 250 -2.85 3.84 -2.02
N ALA A 251 -1.74 3.61 -2.71
CA ALA A 251 -0.41 4.00 -2.27
C ALA A 251 0.21 4.96 -3.29
N VAL A 252 1.27 5.63 -2.91
CA VAL A 252 1.94 6.62 -3.76
C VAL A 252 3.43 6.32 -3.83
N VAL A 253 3.98 6.35 -5.04
CA VAL A 253 5.43 6.36 -5.25
C VAL A 253 5.91 7.79 -5.11
N LEU A 254 6.65 8.08 -4.05
CA LEU A 254 7.15 9.40 -3.72
C LEU A 254 8.66 9.50 -3.96
N VAL A 255 9.09 10.63 -4.51
CA VAL A 255 10.51 10.98 -4.65
C VAL A 255 10.77 12.35 -4.02
N ASN A 256 12.03 12.60 -3.62
CA ASN A 256 12.45 13.92 -3.14
C ASN A 256 12.34 14.95 -4.28
N LEU A 257 11.61 16.05 -4.06
CA LEU A 257 11.35 17.05 -5.10
C LEU A 257 12.62 17.75 -5.59
N ALA A 258 13.55 18.09 -4.69
CA ALA A 258 14.79 18.75 -5.07
C ALA A 258 15.65 17.83 -5.94
N TRP A 259 15.78 16.57 -5.55
CA TRP A 259 16.46 15.57 -6.36
C TRP A 259 15.75 15.35 -7.71
N TRP A 260 14.41 15.22 -7.72
CA TRP A 260 13.61 15.09 -8.95
C TRP A 260 13.90 16.22 -9.94
N LYS A 261 13.93 17.46 -9.45
CA LYS A 261 14.25 18.63 -10.27
C LYS A 261 15.69 18.66 -10.80
N SER A 262 16.62 17.98 -10.12
CA SER A 262 18.02 17.88 -10.54
C SER A 262 18.25 16.82 -11.63
N LEU A 263 17.29 15.92 -11.87
CA LEU A 263 17.39 14.89 -12.89
C LEU A 263 17.34 15.48 -14.29
N THR A 264 17.97 14.81 -15.26
CA THR A 264 17.79 15.11 -16.68
C THR A 264 16.36 14.80 -17.11
N ASP A 265 15.91 15.39 -18.22
CA ASP A 265 14.58 15.10 -18.78
C ASP A 265 14.45 13.61 -19.14
N PHE A 266 15.52 13.02 -19.64
CA PHE A 266 15.56 11.59 -19.93
C PHE A 266 15.35 10.76 -18.66
N ASP A 267 16.06 11.06 -17.57
CA ASP A 267 15.92 10.32 -16.31
C ASP A 267 14.53 10.48 -15.71
N ARG A 268 13.98 11.69 -15.72
CA ARG A 268 12.57 11.91 -15.28
C ARG A 268 11.59 11.05 -16.07
N GLN A 269 11.74 10.98 -17.40
CA GLN A 269 10.88 10.12 -18.22
C GLN A 269 11.05 8.64 -17.89
N VAL A 270 12.29 8.18 -17.65
CA VAL A 270 12.56 6.79 -17.26
C VAL A 270 11.90 6.46 -15.93
N PHE A 271 12.10 7.27 -14.89
CA PHE A 271 11.48 7.06 -13.59
C PHE A 271 9.94 7.07 -13.65
N GLN A 272 9.38 8.03 -14.37
CA GLN A 272 7.93 8.17 -14.54
C GLN A 272 7.33 6.92 -15.22
N ARG A 273 7.89 6.52 -16.37
CA ARG A 273 7.40 5.34 -17.12
C ARG A 273 7.59 4.04 -16.33
N ALA A 274 8.73 3.88 -15.65
CA ALA A 274 8.98 2.69 -14.84
C ALA A 274 7.97 2.58 -13.67
N ALA A 275 7.63 3.71 -13.02
CA ALA A 275 6.62 3.74 -11.97
C ALA A 275 5.22 3.38 -12.51
N GLU A 276 4.82 3.92 -13.67
CA GLU A 276 3.52 3.62 -14.29
C GLU A 276 3.43 2.17 -14.75
N THR A 277 4.45 1.64 -15.42
CA THR A 277 4.48 0.23 -15.89
C THR A 277 4.41 -0.74 -14.71
N SER A 278 5.20 -0.48 -13.67
CA SER A 278 5.24 -1.34 -12.48
C SER A 278 3.95 -1.25 -11.63
N ARG A 279 3.27 -0.10 -11.64
CA ARG A 279 1.93 0.06 -11.09
C ARG A 279 0.96 -0.95 -11.69
N ASP A 280 0.91 -1.04 -13.01
CA ASP A 280 -0.05 -1.88 -13.71
C ASP A 280 0.20 -3.36 -13.41
N TYR A 281 1.47 -3.76 -13.33
CA TYR A 281 1.86 -5.10 -12.93
C TYR A 281 1.46 -5.43 -11.47
N MET A 282 1.68 -4.48 -10.54
CA MET A 282 1.30 -4.65 -9.15
C MET A 282 -0.22 -4.76 -8.96
N ARG A 283 -1.00 -3.93 -9.67
CA ARG A 283 -2.47 -3.98 -9.66
C ARG A 283 -2.99 -5.32 -10.18
N TRP A 284 -2.42 -5.79 -11.29
CA TRP A 284 -2.71 -7.13 -11.80
C TRP A 284 -2.49 -8.20 -10.73
N PHE A 285 -1.38 -8.13 -10.01
CA PHE A 285 -1.08 -9.08 -8.92
C PHE A 285 -2.14 -9.01 -7.80
N ILE A 286 -2.50 -7.81 -7.34
CA ILE A 286 -3.50 -7.65 -6.28
C ILE A 286 -4.87 -8.19 -6.71
N ASP A 287 -5.32 -7.85 -7.91
CA ASP A 287 -6.60 -8.31 -8.45
C ASP A 287 -6.69 -9.84 -8.52
N HIS A 288 -5.58 -10.52 -8.86
CA HIS A 288 -5.55 -11.97 -9.01
C HIS A 288 -5.42 -12.71 -7.66
N TYR A 289 -4.71 -12.15 -6.68
CA TYR A 289 -4.34 -12.89 -5.47
C TYR A 289 -5.09 -12.46 -4.19
N SER A 290 -5.92 -11.42 -4.24
CA SER A 290 -6.65 -10.97 -3.04
C SER A 290 -7.66 -11.99 -2.52
N GLU A 291 -8.42 -12.64 -3.40
CA GLU A 291 -9.38 -13.69 -3.00
C GLU A 291 -8.65 -14.97 -2.56
N ASP A 292 -7.52 -15.31 -3.17
CA ASP A 292 -6.71 -16.46 -2.74
C ASP A 292 -6.11 -16.22 -1.35
N ALA A 293 -5.77 -14.98 -1.00
CA ALA A 293 -5.35 -14.64 0.36
C ALA A 293 -6.45 -14.92 1.39
N LEU A 294 -7.72 -14.61 1.08
CA LEU A 294 -8.87 -14.96 1.94
C LEU A 294 -9.04 -16.48 2.07
N LYS A 295 -8.94 -17.23 0.97
CA LYS A 295 -9.01 -18.70 1.00
C LYS A 295 -7.90 -19.31 1.87
N VAL A 296 -6.66 -18.80 1.77
CA VAL A 296 -5.55 -19.22 2.62
C VAL A 296 -5.82 -18.88 4.09
N ALA A 297 -6.29 -17.68 4.39
CA ALA A 297 -6.68 -17.30 5.74
C ALA A 297 -7.75 -18.23 6.32
N GLU A 298 -8.77 -18.59 5.53
CA GLU A 298 -9.85 -19.49 5.94
C GLU A 298 -9.38 -20.94 6.12
N THR A 299 -8.64 -21.48 5.15
CA THR A 299 -8.27 -22.90 5.12
C THR A 299 -7.07 -23.26 5.99
N GLN A 300 -6.04 -22.43 6.01
CA GLN A 300 -4.79 -22.70 6.71
C GLN A 300 -4.76 -22.08 8.12
N TYR A 301 -5.19 -20.82 8.25
CA TYR A 301 -5.19 -20.12 9.55
C TYR A 301 -6.51 -20.26 10.31
N LYS A 302 -7.54 -20.90 9.68
CA LYS A 302 -8.87 -21.11 10.28
C LYS A 302 -9.59 -19.80 10.64
N ASN A 303 -9.28 -18.72 9.92
CA ASN A 303 -9.99 -17.48 10.10
C ASN A 303 -11.46 -17.64 9.68
N LYS A 304 -12.34 -16.95 10.41
CA LYS A 304 -13.78 -16.92 10.13
C LYS A 304 -14.07 -15.71 9.25
N ILE A 305 -14.35 -15.97 7.98
CA ILE A 305 -14.62 -14.92 6.99
C ILE A 305 -16.11 -14.61 6.97
N GLU A 306 -16.48 -13.40 7.40
CA GLU A 306 -17.86 -12.91 7.31
C GLU A 306 -18.05 -12.13 6.01
N ARG A 307 -18.84 -12.69 5.10
CA ARG A 307 -19.13 -12.09 3.79
C ARG A 307 -20.51 -11.41 3.75
N ASN A 308 -21.37 -11.74 4.71
CA ASN A 308 -22.71 -11.15 4.78
C ASN A 308 -22.71 -9.92 5.69
N VAL A 309 -22.20 -8.81 5.17
CA VAL A 309 -22.03 -7.53 5.88
C VAL A 309 -23.07 -6.53 5.38
N ASP A 310 -23.75 -5.83 6.28
CA ASP A 310 -24.69 -4.76 5.96
C ASP A 310 -23.93 -3.47 5.54
N ILE A 311 -23.47 -3.47 4.30
CA ILE A 311 -22.72 -2.35 3.72
C ILE A 311 -23.56 -1.06 3.73
N ALA A 312 -24.88 -1.14 3.53
CA ALA A 312 -25.74 0.04 3.53
C ALA A 312 -25.80 0.71 4.91
N ALA A 313 -25.84 -0.07 6.00
CA ALA A 313 -25.77 0.49 7.35
C ALA A 313 -24.42 1.19 7.61
N PHE A 314 -23.31 0.59 7.15
CA PHE A 314 -21.99 1.21 7.25
C PHE A 314 -21.90 2.51 6.44
N GLN A 315 -22.35 2.52 5.19
CA GLN A 315 -22.38 3.72 4.34
C GLN A 315 -23.21 4.84 4.99
N LYS A 316 -24.37 4.51 5.59
CA LYS A 316 -25.19 5.47 6.31
C LYS A 316 -24.46 6.06 7.52
N SER A 317 -23.73 5.24 8.28
CA SER A 317 -23.04 5.68 9.50
C SER A 317 -21.93 6.72 9.23
N VAL A 318 -21.32 6.70 8.05
CA VAL A 318 -20.17 7.57 7.70
C VAL A 318 -20.56 8.88 7.01
N GLN A 319 -21.83 9.18 6.80
CA GLN A 319 -22.28 10.44 6.19
C GLN A 319 -21.69 11.70 6.86
N PRO A 320 -21.61 11.79 8.21
CA PRO A 320 -21.01 12.95 8.87
C PRO A 320 -19.54 13.17 8.53
N VAL A 321 -18.82 12.10 8.14
CA VAL A 321 -17.41 12.20 7.71
C VAL A 321 -17.33 12.95 6.39
N TYR A 322 -18.20 12.63 5.43
CA TYR A 322 -18.30 13.35 4.15
C TYR A 322 -18.57 14.84 4.37
N ASP A 323 -19.57 15.18 5.19
CA ASP A 323 -19.94 16.56 5.47
C ASP A 323 -18.76 17.36 6.05
N LYS A 324 -18.02 16.75 6.99
CA LYS A 324 -16.84 17.35 7.60
C LYS A 324 -15.73 17.61 6.59
N TYR A 325 -15.33 16.58 5.83
CA TYR A 325 -14.12 16.68 5.00
C TYR A 325 -14.34 17.41 3.68
N LEU A 326 -15.53 17.28 3.08
CA LEU A 326 -15.88 18.08 1.89
C LEU A 326 -15.95 19.59 2.22
N LYS A 327 -16.47 19.94 3.40
CA LYS A 327 -16.46 21.34 3.85
C LYS A 327 -15.04 21.87 4.05
N GLN A 328 -14.16 21.08 4.68
CA GLN A 328 -12.76 21.47 4.90
C GLN A 328 -12.02 21.68 3.58
N ILE A 329 -12.18 20.77 2.62
CA ILE A 329 -11.47 20.83 1.35
C ILE A 329 -11.96 22.01 0.51
N ARG A 330 -13.28 22.27 0.46
CA ARG A 330 -13.83 23.46 -0.20
C ARG A 330 -13.28 24.77 0.39
N ALA A 331 -13.05 24.82 1.68
CA ALA A 331 -12.48 25.98 2.35
C ALA A 331 -10.99 26.22 2.06
N THR A 332 -10.28 25.21 1.53
CA THR A 332 -8.85 25.33 1.15
C THR A 332 -8.63 25.62 -0.32
N GLN A 333 -9.70 25.62 -1.13
CA GLN A 333 -9.63 26.04 -2.53
C GLN A 333 -9.85 27.56 -2.62
N PRO A 334 -9.04 28.27 -3.44
CA PRO A 334 -9.19 29.71 -3.63
C PRO A 334 -10.49 30.09 -4.32
#